data_c00edcc0e4288a25418662f936bed4df
#
_entry.id   c00edcc0e4288a25418662f936bed4df
#
_cell.length_a   1.000
_cell.length_b   1.000
_cell.length_c   1.000
_cell.angle_alpha   90.00
_cell.angle_beta   90.00
_cell.angle_gamma   90.00
#
_symmetry.space_group_name_H-M   'P 1'
#
loop_
_entity.id
_entity.type
_entity.pdbx_description
1 polymer ?
#
loop_
_entity_poly.entity_id
_entity_poly.type
_entity_poly.pdbx_seq_one_letter_code
_entity_poly.pdbx_strand_id
1 'polypeptide(L)'
;PEILLCDEATSALDLETTEGILALLQRINRELGITIVFITHQLDVAKQIFDRVAVMENGVVVEQGNTFDVFSAPKHPTTKALVERYLGIAVPPQLVPSLPAGTIVELRYKGDAALEPLISQVAQDYGVSIDVLHANVEYFGSQAIGILIVLVSGAGEPLLQALNTLRTHVFSYRELDRGQLVVAAEAADNQEA
;
A
#
# COMPACT_ATOMS: atom_id res chain seq x y z
N PRO A 1 -5.27 8.26 34.06
CA PRO A 1 -4.66 6.97 33.75
C PRO A 1 -3.36 7.16 33.00
N GLU A 2 -2.42 6.23 33.10
CA GLU A 2 -1.19 6.21 32.28
C GLU A 2 -1.41 5.55 30.94
N ILE A 3 -2.43 4.67 30.84
CA ILE A 3 -2.81 3.93 29.63
C ILE A 3 -4.31 4.08 29.41
N LEU A 4 -4.69 4.39 28.19
CA LEU A 4 -6.07 4.37 27.70
C LEU A 4 -6.22 3.21 26.70
N LEU A 5 -7.16 2.31 26.95
CA LEU A 5 -7.52 1.23 26.05
C LEU A 5 -8.80 1.60 25.27
N CYS A 6 -8.71 1.63 23.96
CA CYS A 6 -9.82 1.85 23.04
C CYS A 6 -10.05 0.58 22.22
N ASP A 7 -11.20 -0.05 22.40
CA ASP A 7 -11.58 -1.25 21.67
C ASP A 7 -12.66 -0.88 20.65
N GLU A 8 -12.31 -0.97 19.36
CA GLU A 8 -13.15 -0.64 18.20
C GLU A 8 -13.92 0.69 18.32
N ALA A 9 -13.31 1.71 18.93
CA ALA A 9 -13.98 2.95 19.33
C ALA A 9 -14.53 3.78 18.15
N THR A 10 -14.20 3.42 16.91
CA THR A 10 -14.63 4.13 15.68
C THR A 10 -15.45 3.26 14.71
N SER A 11 -15.67 1.98 15.02
CA SER A 11 -16.25 1.00 14.08
C SER A 11 -17.70 1.29 13.66
N ALA A 12 -18.46 2.00 14.51
CA ALA A 12 -19.86 2.33 14.27
C ALA A 12 -20.11 3.83 14.01
N LEU A 13 -19.05 4.60 13.73
CA LEU A 13 -19.14 6.04 13.52
C LEU A 13 -19.01 6.40 12.03
N ASP A 14 -19.64 7.50 11.64
CA ASP A 14 -19.41 8.13 10.35
C ASP A 14 -17.99 8.73 10.25
N LEU A 15 -17.57 9.09 9.04
CA LEU A 15 -16.21 9.55 8.76
C LEU A 15 -15.86 10.82 9.57
N GLU A 16 -16.75 11.81 9.61
CA GLU A 16 -16.51 13.10 10.29
C GLU A 16 -16.34 12.90 11.80
N THR A 17 -17.22 12.09 12.40
CA THR A 17 -17.15 11.75 13.82
C THR A 17 -15.88 10.94 14.12
N THR A 18 -15.50 9.99 13.26
CA THR A 18 -14.26 9.22 13.38
C THR A 18 -13.05 10.14 13.41
N GLU A 19 -12.91 11.04 12.43
CA GLU A 19 -11.81 12.00 12.37
C GLU A 19 -11.74 12.89 13.63
N GLY A 20 -12.89 13.35 14.12
CA GLY A 20 -12.99 14.12 15.36
C GLY A 20 -12.48 13.36 16.59
N ILE A 21 -12.86 12.08 16.74
CA ILE A 21 -12.39 11.22 17.84
C ILE A 21 -10.88 10.96 17.72
N LEU A 22 -10.38 10.65 16.52
CA LEU A 22 -8.96 10.39 16.31
C LEU A 22 -8.11 11.65 16.62
N ALA A 23 -8.56 12.83 16.19
CA ALA A 23 -7.90 14.10 16.51
C ALA A 23 -7.90 14.38 18.03
N LEU A 24 -9.01 14.06 18.72
CA LEU A 24 -9.09 14.18 20.18
C LEU A 24 -8.11 13.24 20.87
N LEU A 25 -8.02 11.98 20.46
CA LEU A 25 -7.10 10.99 21.02
C LEU A 25 -5.64 11.41 20.81
N GLN A 26 -5.27 11.88 19.63
CA GLN A 26 -3.94 12.42 19.37
C GLN A 26 -3.61 13.62 20.26
N ARG A 27 -4.57 14.52 20.48
CA ARG A 27 -4.40 15.66 21.39
C ARG A 27 -4.19 15.21 22.82
N ILE A 28 -5.01 14.29 23.33
CA ILE A 28 -4.90 13.70 24.66
C ILE A 28 -3.52 13.05 24.85
N ASN A 29 -3.09 12.24 23.90
CA ASN A 29 -1.77 11.60 23.95
C ASN A 29 -0.64 12.65 24.06
N ARG A 30 -0.67 13.70 23.23
CA ARG A 30 0.36 14.75 23.22
C ARG A 30 0.35 15.65 24.47
N GLU A 31 -0.84 16.04 24.92
CA GLU A 31 -0.97 16.99 26.03
C GLU A 31 -0.79 16.33 27.40
N LEU A 32 -1.28 15.11 27.56
CA LEU A 32 -1.25 14.39 28.84
C LEU A 32 -0.16 13.31 28.91
N GLY A 33 0.52 13.00 27.82
CA GLY A 33 1.59 12.00 27.77
C GLY A 33 1.13 10.57 28.05
N ILE A 34 -0.16 10.27 27.92
CA ILE A 34 -0.70 8.93 28.15
C ILE A 34 -0.50 8.01 26.96
N THR A 35 -0.23 6.75 27.22
CA THR A 35 -0.16 5.73 26.17
C THR A 35 -1.58 5.33 25.75
N ILE A 36 -1.86 5.32 24.44
CA ILE A 36 -3.15 4.87 23.91
C ILE A 36 -2.94 3.52 23.21
N VAL A 37 -3.63 2.49 23.68
CA VAL A 37 -3.72 1.20 23.01
C VAL A 37 -5.08 1.15 22.33
N PHE A 38 -5.05 1.09 20.99
CA PHE A 38 -6.25 1.14 20.17
C PHE A 38 -6.38 -0.19 19.39
N ILE A 39 -7.50 -0.88 19.55
CA ILE A 39 -7.82 -2.10 18.82
C ILE A 39 -8.76 -1.73 17.69
N THR A 40 -8.40 -2.10 16.47
CA THR A 40 -9.21 -1.85 15.27
C THR A 40 -8.85 -2.82 14.15
N HIS A 41 -9.81 -3.09 13.28
CA HIS A 41 -9.59 -3.73 11.98
C HIS A 41 -9.48 -2.71 10.83
N GLN A 42 -9.67 -1.41 11.10
CA GLN A 42 -9.60 -0.33 10.14
C GLN A 42 -8.14 0.13 9.94
N LEU A 43 -7.52 -0.26 8.85
CA LEU A 43 -6.13 0.08 8.57
C LEU A 43 -5.91 1.58 8.29
N ASP A 44 -6.94 2.29 7.80
CA ASP A 44 -6.92 3.76 7.66
C ASP A 44 -6.69 4.47 9.00
N VAL A 45 -7.35 3.98 10.07
CA VAL A 45 -7.16 4.49 11.43
C VAL A 45 -5.72 4.25 11.88
N ALA A 46 -5.21 3.04 11.67
CA ALA A 46 -3.85 2.70 12.05
C ALA A 46 -2.80 3.57 11.35
N LYS A 47 -2.97 3.79 10.04
CA LYS A 47 -2.10 4.67 9.24
C LYS A 47 -2.10 6.12 9.73
N GLN A 48 -3.27 6.62 10.11
CA GLN A 48 -3.49 8.03 10.42
C GLN A 48 -2.89 8.45 11.76
N ILE A 49 -2.97 7.59 12.79
CA ILE A 49 -2.67 8.02 14.15
C ILE A 49 -1.68 7.15 14.93
N PHE A 50 -1.32 5.95 14.46
CA PHE A 50 -0.48 5.07 15.25
C PHE A 50 1.00 5.20 14.91
N ASP A 51 1.83 5.39 15.95
CA ASP A 51 3.29 5.31 15.81
C ASP A 51 3.74 3.86 15.61
N ARG A 52 3.06 2.93 16.29
CA ARG A 52 3.38 1.50 16.28
C ARG A 52 2.12 0.67 16.11
N VAL A 53 2.29 -0.47 15.44
CA VAL A 53 1.24 -1.47 15.27
C VAL A 53 1.69 -2.85 15.74
N ALA A 54 0.73 -3.64 16.20
CA ALA A 54 0.87 -5.05 16.46
C ALA A 54 -0.25 -5.80 15.72
N VAL A 55 0.12 -6.66 14.79
CA VAL A 55 -0.83 -7.51 14.06
C VAL A 55 -1.06 -8.78 14.86
N MET A 56 -2.32 -9.10 15.07
CA MET A 56 -2.73 -10.29 15.83
C MET A 56 -3.43 -11.30 14.92
N GLU A 57 -3.14 -12.56 15.17
CA GLU A 57 -3.83 -13.69 14.56
C GLU A 57 -4.08 -14.77 15.60
N ASN A 58 -5.33 -15.24 15.73
CA ASN A 58 -5.72 -16.28 16.69
C ASN A 58 -5.28 -15.98 18.16
N GLY A 59 -5.32 -14.71 18.57
CA GLY A 59 -4.95 -14.28 19.92
C GLY A 59 -3.44 -14.12 20.15
N VAL A 60 -2.61 -14.28 19.11
CA VAL A 60 -1.14 -14.15 19.18
C VAL A 60 -0.68 -12.96 18.35
N VAL A 61 0.26 -12.17 18.85
CA VAL A 61 0.94 -11.13 18.07
C VAL A 61 1.89 -11.81 17.11
N VAL A 62 1.61 -11.71 15.80
CA VAL A 62 2.40 -12.32 14.73
C VAL A 62 3.43 -11.37 14.12
N GLU A 63 3.19 -10.08 14.19
CA GLU A 63 4.13 -9.03 13.76
C GLU A 63 3.87 -7.75 14.53
N GLN A 64 4.95 -7.00 14.84
CA GLN A 64 4.85 -5.68 15.45
C GLN A 64 6.01 -4.79 15.05
N GLY A 65 5.77 -3.48 15.03
CA GLY A 65 6.81 -2.52 14.67
C GLY A 65 6.29 -1.09 14.55
N ASN A 66 7.14 -0.22 14.01
CA ASN A 66 6.72 1.10 13.55
C ASN A 66 5.68 0.92 12.43
N THR A 67 4.62 1.74 12.45
CA THR A 67 3.50 1.62 11.50
C THR A 67 3.98 1.66 10.05
N PHE A 68 4.81 2.64 9.70
CA PHE A 68 5.34 2.76 8.34
C PHE A 68 6.15 1.53 7.92
N ASP A 69 6.99 0.99 8.80
CA ASP A 69 7.83 -0.17 8.48
C ASP A 69 7.01 -1.45 8.26
N VAL A 70 5.99 -1.68 9.11
CA VAL A 70 5.10 -2.83 8.98
C VAL A 70 4.27 -2.73 7.71
N PHE A 71 3.78 -1.55 7.35
CA PHE A 71 3.00 -1.35 6.11
C PHE A 71 3.88 -1.40 4.85
N SER A 72 5.10 -0.83 4.90
CA SER A 72 5.97 -0.78 3.72
C SER A 72 6.69 -2.09 3.43
N ALA A 73 6.99 -2.90 4.46
CA ALA A 73 7.75 -4.13 4.35
C ALA A 73 7.23 -5.22 5.31
N PRO A 74 5.97 -5.66 5.16
CA PRO A 74 5.38 -6.68 6.03
C PRO A 74 6.14 -8.01 5.88
N LYS A 75 6.38 -8.69 7.01
CA LYS A 75 7.16 -9.94 7.06
C LYS A 75 6.27 -11.16 7.19
N HIS A 76 5.28 -11.10 8.10
CA HIS A 76 4.38 -12.23 8.35
C HIS A 76 3.35 -12.37 7.21
N PRO A 77 2.97 -13.59 6.80
CA PRO A 77 1.99 -13.80 5.73
C PRO A 77 0.65 -13.09 5.97
N THR A 78 0.12 -13.13 7.19
CA THR A 78 -1.11 -12.45 7.58
C THR A 78 -1.00 -10.94 7.43
N THR A 79 0.13 -10.34 7.85
CA THR A 79 0.37 -8.91 7.68
C THR A 79 0.47 -8.54 6.20
N LYS A 80 1.16 -9.36 5.38
CA LYS A 80 1.23 -9.16 3.93
C LYS A 80 -0.15 -9.14 3.31
N ALA A 81 -0.99 -10.14 3.62
CA ALA A 81 -2.35 -10.22 3.10
C ALA A 81 -3.22 -9.02 3.51
N LEU A 82 -3.10 -8.55 4.77
CA LEU A 82 -3.81 -7.36 5.25
C LEU A 82 -3.37 -6.10 4.50
N VAL A 83 -2.06 -5.88 4.36
CA VAL A 83 -1.51 -4.70 3.69
C VAL A 83 -1.79 -4.74 2.18
N GLU A 84 -1.67 -5.90 1.52
CA GLU A 84 -1.98 -6.05 0.10
C GLU A 84 -3.45 -5.75 -0.20
N ARG A 85 -4.35 -6.19 0.68
CA ARG A 85 -5.76 -5.87 0.60
C ARG A 85 -6.01 -4.36 0.77
N TYR A 86 -5.39 -3.75 1.77
CA TYR A 86 -5.52 -2.33 2.06
C TYR A 86 -4.99 -1.45 0.91
N LEU A 87 -3.84 -1.78 0.36
CA LEU A 87 -3.23 -1.03 -0.74
C LEU A 87 -3.94 -1.26 -2.09
N GLY A 88 -4.88 -2.20 -2.14
CA GLY A 88 -5.85 -2.39 -3.21
C GLY A 88 -5.23 -2.55 -4.59
N ILE A 89 -4.61 -3.70 -4.87
CA ILE A 89 -4.13 -4.00 -6.23
C ILE A 89 -5.34 -4.51 -7.03
N ALA A 90 -6.03 -3.64 -7.74
CA ALA A 90 -7.15 -4.03 -8.56
C ALA A 90 -7.01 -3.50 -10.00
N VAL A 91 -6.79 -4.41 -10.94
CA VAL A 91 -7.02 -4.14 -12.36
C VAL A 91 -8.29 -4.89 -12.74
N PRO A 92 -9.35 -4.21 -13.23
CA PRO A 92 -10.62 -4.87 -13.54
C PRO A 92 -10.40 -6.09 -14.48
N PRO A 93 -10.89 -7.31 -14.13
CA PRO A 93 -10.63 -8.51 -14.91
C PRO A 93 -11.04 -8.40 -16.37
N GLN A 94 -12.08 -7.60 -16.64
CA GLN A 94 -12.61 -7.36 -17.99
C GLN A 94 -11.63 -6.62 -18.90
N LEU A 95 -10.70 -5.84 -18.33
CA LEU A 95 -9.70 -5.08 -19.09
C LEU A 95 -8.47 -5.91 -19.45
N VAL A 96 -8.17 -6.95 -18.68
CA VAL A 96 -6.96 -7.75 -18.85
C VAL A 96 -6.82 -8.38 -20.24
N PRO A 97 -7.88 -8.94 -20.88
CA PRO A 97 -7.79 -9.48 -22.23
C PRO A 97 -7.51 -8.41 -23.30
N SER A 98 -7.91 -7.15 -23.07
CA SER A 98 -7.75 -6.04 -24.03
C SER A 98 -6.41 -5.32 -23.91
N LEU A 99 -5.59 -5.64 -22.91
CA LEU A 99 -4.28 -5.02 -22.75
C LEU A 99 -3.37 -5.33 -23.95
N PRO A 100 -2.61 -4.35 -24.48
CA PRO A 100 -1.65 -4.56 -25.55
C PRO A 100 -0.53 -5.52 -25.13
N ALA A 101 0.29 -5.95 -26.09
CA ALA A 101 1.47 -6.74 -25.80
C ALA A 101 2.51 -5.92 -25.03
N GLY A 102 3.10 -6.52 -24.00
CA GLY A 102 4.10 -5.85 -23.14
C GLY A 102 4.36 -6.65 -21.88
N THR A 103 5.29 -6.14 -21.06
CA THR A 103 5.64 -6.69 -19.76
C THR A 103 4.87 -5.95 -18.67
N ILE A 104 4.10 -6.67 -17.88
CA ILE A 104 3.36 -6.09 -16.74
C ILE A 104 4.26 -6.14 -15.52
N VAL A 105 4.40 -5.00 -14.85
CA VAL A 105 5.31 -4.87 -13.71
C VAL A 105 4.61 -4.19 -12.55
N GLU A 106 4.71 -4.81 -11.37
CA GLU A 106 4.39 -4.18 -10.10
C GLU A 106 5.66 -3.50 -9.55
N LEU A 107 5.55 -2.22 -9.28
CA LEU A 107 6.60 -1.38 -8.71
C LEU A 107 6.15 -0.89 -7.34
N ARG A 108 6.97 -1.08 -6.31
CA ARG A 108 6.72 -0.54 -4.98
C ARG A 108 7.78 0.50 -4.62
N TYR A 109 7.33 1.64 -4.18
CA TYR A 109 8.15 2.76 -3.74
C TYR A 109 8.03 2.94 -2.24
N LYS A 110 9.10 3.44 -1.62
CA LYS A 110 9.15 3.73 -0.19
C LYS A 110 9.87 5.06 0.05
N GLY A 111 9.28 5.92 0.89
CA GLY A 111 9.84 7.21 1.23
C GLY A 111 9.88 8.18 0.05
N ASP A 112 10.96 8.98 -0.05
CA ASP A 112 11.09 10.05 -1.04
C ASP A 112 11.11 9.53 -2.48
N ALA A 113 11.55 8.30 -2.72
CA ALA A 113 11.53 7.66 -4.03
C ALA A 113 10.12 7.55 -4.64
N ALA A 114 9.07 7.59 -3.81
CA ALA A 114 7.68 7.61 -4.29
C ALA A 114 7.30 8.91 -5.01
N LEU A 115 8.11 9.97 -4.88
CA LEU A 115 7.86 11.29 -5.44
C LEU A 115 8.73 11.58 -6.68
N GLU A 116 9.64 10.68 -7.05
CA GLU A 116 10.50 10.84 -8.22
C GLU A 116 9.77 10.53 -9.53
N PRO A 117 10.02 11.27 -10.62
CA PRO A 117 9.34 11.07 -11.91
C PRO A 117 9.93 9.88 -12.71
N LEU A 118 10.24 8.77 -12.05
CA LEU A 118 10.93 7.61 -12.64
C LEU A 118 10.25 7.08 -13.90
N ILE A 119 8.91 6.93 -13.88
CA ILE A 119 8.16 6.37 -15.01
C ILE A 119 8.31 7.21 -16.26
N SER A 120 8.17 8.54 -16.15
CA SER A 120 8.31 9.44 -17.29
C SER A 120 9.76 9.54 -17.80
N GLN A 121 10.73 9.50 -16.90
CA GLN A 121 12.15 9.49 -17.28
C GLN A 121 12.51 8.21 -18.05
N VAL A 122 12.13 7.03 -17.53
CA VAL A 122 12.40 5.76 -18.20
C VAL A 122 11.72 5.70 -19.58
N ALA A 123 10.46 6.17 -19.68
CA ALA A 123 9.77 6.20 -20.96
C ALA A 123 10.50 7.07 -22.00
N GLN A 124 11.02 8.23 -21.60
CA GLN A 124 11.74 9.15 -22.47
C GLN A 124 13.15 8.64 -22.83
N ASP A 125 13.91 8.17 -21.84
CA ASP A 125 15.33 7.79 -22.02
C ASP A 125 15.46 6.55 -22.91
N TYR A 126 14.51 5.61 -22.83
CA TYR A 126 14.56 4.36 -23.60
C TYR A 126 13.57 4.30 -24.76
N GLY A 127 12.71 5.31 -24.93
CA GLY A 127 11.72 5.32 -26.02
C GLY A 127 10.70 4.20 -25.93
N VAL A 128 10.35 3.77 -24.72
CA VAL A 128 9.31 2.76 -24.45
C VAL A 128 8.00 3.42 -24.08
N SER A 129 6.86 2.73 -24.30
CA SER A 129 5.58 3.15 -23.77
C SER A 129 5.37 2.53 -22.40
N ILE A 130 4.90 3.33 -21.44
CA ILE A 130 4.55 2.87 -20.10
C ILE A 130 3.13 3.31 -19.79
N ASP A 131 2.21 2.34 -19.78
CA ASP A 131 0.80 2.55 -19.46
C ASP A 131 0.57 2.21 -17.99
N VAL A 132 0.00 3.13 -17.21
CA VAL A 132 -0.32 2.90 -15.79
C VAL A 132 -1.66 2.19 -15.72
N LEU A 133 -1.66 0.94 -15.25
CA LEU A 133 -2.86 0.11 -15.07
C LEU A 133 -3.49 0.32 -13.69
N HIS A 134 -2.67 0.54 -12.65
CA HIS A 134 -3.09 0.85 -11.30
C HIS A 134 -2.03 1.72 -10.62
N ALA A 135 -2.48 2.66 -9.80
CA ALA A 135 -1.60 3.48 -8.97
C ALA A 135 -2.28 3.80 -7.64
N ASN A 136 -1.54 3.57 -6.56
CA ASN A 136 -1.93 4.00 -5.23
C ASN A 136 -0.71 4.57 -4.51
N VAL A 137 -0.87 5.72 -3.84
CA VAL A 137 0.16 6.34 -3.00
C VAL A 137 -0.46 6.65 -1.65
N GLU A 138 0.08 6.04 -0.61
CA GLU A 138 -0.35 6.21 0.77
C GLU A 138 0.69 6.99 1.58
N TYR A 139 0.21 7.97 2.36
CA TYR A 139 1.06 8.82 3.19
C TYR A 139 0.96 8.42 4.66
N PHE A 140 2.12 8.29 5.30
CA PHE A 140 2.32 8.01 6.71
C PHE A 140 3.12 9.19 7.31
N GLY A 141 2.42 10.25 7.72
CA GLY A 141 3.07 11.51 8.08
C GLY A 141 3.81 12.10 6.87
N SER A 142 5.14 12.25 6.96
CA SER A 142 6.00 12.75 5.88
C SER A 142 6.54 11.65 4.96
N GLN A 143 6.26 10.39 5.21
CA GLN A 143 6.74 9.26 4.42
C GLN A 143 5.64 8.73 3.49
N ALA A 144 6.00 8.24 2.31
CA ALA A 144 5.07 7.68 1.35
C ALA A 144 5.36 6.21 1.04
N ILE A 145 4.32 5.45 0.77
CA ILE A 145 4.39 4.13 0.14
C ILE A 145 3.61 4.23 -1.16
N GLY A 146 4.26 3.94 -2.29
CA GLY A 146 3.62 3.90 -3.59
C GLY A 146 3.58 2.50 -4.15
N ILE A 147 2.46 2.13 -4.79
CA ILE A 147 2.34 0.94 -5.61
C ILE A 147 1.85 1.36 -6.99
N LEU A 148 2.57 0.93 -8.01
CA LEU A 148 2.15 1.07 -9.40
C LEU A 148 2.14 -0.31 -10.07
N ILE A 149 1.10 -0.58 -10.85
CA ILE A 149 1.12 -1.63 -11.85
C ILE A 149 1.18 -0.94 -13.21
N VAL A 150 2.22 -1.23 -13.95
CA VAL A 150 2.46 -0.62 -15.27
C VAL A 150 2.59 -1.72 -16.33
N LEU A 151 2.16 -1.40 -17.55
CA LEU A 151 2.45 -2.18 -18.74
C LEU A 151 3.54 -1.47 -19.52
N VAL A 152 4.70 -2.10 -19.65
CA VAL A 152 5.84 -1.58 -20.40
C VAL A 152 5.85 -2.22 -21.77
N SER A 153 5.69 -1.41 -22.82
CA SER A 153 5.66 -1.84 -24.21
C SER A 153 6.85 -1.28 -24.97
N GLY A 154 7.53 -2.14 -25.73
CA GLY A 154 8.72 -1.83 -26.51
C GLY A 154 9.29 -3.13 -27.08
N ALA A 155 10.49 -3.03 -27.68
CA ALA A 155 11.16 -4.19 -28.24
C ALA A 155 12.69 -4.08 -28.08
N GLY A 156 13.35 -5.25 -28.07
CA GLY A 156 14.82 -5.34 -28.10
C GLY A 156 15.52 -4.76 -26.88
N GLU A 157 16.72 -4.28 -27.07
CA GLU A 157 17.60 -3.78 -26.03
C GLU A 157 17.02 -2.59 -25.22
N PRO A 158 16.34 -1.59 -25.83
CA PRO A 158 15.71 -0.50 -25.07
C PRO A 158 14.70 -0.96 -24.04
N LEU A 159 13.87 -1.96 -24.35
CA LEU A 159 12.91 -2.54 -23.40
C LEU A 159 13.62 -3.19 -22.21
N LEU A 160 14.67 -3.98 -22.48
CA LEU A 160 15.44 -4.64 -21.41
C LEU A 160 16.12 -3.64 -20.48
N GLN A 161 16.68 -2.56 -21.04
CA GLN A 161 17.29 -1.49 -20.26
C GLN A 161 16.26 -0.71 -19.43
N ALA A 162 15.09 -0.42 -19.99
CA ALA A 162 13.99 0.21 -19.28
C ALA A 162 13.53 -0.63 -18.06
N LEU A 163 13.29 -1.92 -18.27
CA LEU A 163 12.89 -2.85 -17.19
C LEU A 163 13.99 -2.96 -16.12
N ASN A 164 15.27 -3.00 -16.52
CA ASN A 164 16.37 -3.04 -15.56
C ASN A 164 16.47 -1.74 -14.75
N THR A 165 16.27 -0.58 -15.39
CA THR A 165 16.26 0.72 -14.69
C THR A 165 15.11 0.80 -13.70
N LEU A 166 13.89 0.38 -14.07
CA LEU A 166 12.77 0.29 -13.14
C LEU A 166 13.12 -0.61 -11.95
N ARG A 167 13.71 -1.78 -12.21
CA ARG A 167 14.09 -2.74 -11.14
C ARG A 167 15.09 -2.17 -10.14
N THR A 168 16.03 -1.36 -10.58
CA THR A 168 17.11 -0.85 -9.72
C THR A 168 16.75 0.43 -8.95
N HIS A 169 15.69 1.13 -9.33
CA HIS A 169 15.28 2.42 -8.74
C HIS A 169 14.04 2.32 -7.84
N VAL A 170 13.49 1.12 -7.66
CA VAL A 170 12.33 0.92 -6.79
C VAL A 170 12.66 0.03 -5.59
N PHE A 171 11.87 0.15 -4.54
CA PHE A 171 12.02 -0.69 -3.34
C PHE A 171 11.72 -2.17 -3.63
N SER A 172 10.71 -2.45 -4.47
CA SER A 172 10.37 -3.81 -4.90
C SER A 172 9.91 -3.79 -6.36
N TYR A 173 10.34 -4.78 -7.12
CA TYR A 173 9.99 -5.00 -8.51
C TYR A 173 9.50 -6.44 -8.70
N ARG A 174 8.35 -6.61 -9.32
CA ARG A 174 7.79 -7.94 -9.63
C ARG A 174 7.14 -7.92 -11.01
N GLU A 175 7.56 -8.83 -11.89
CA GLU A 175 6.84 -9.07 -13.14
C GLU A 175 5.59 -9.90 -12.85
N LEU A 176 4.48 -9.51 -13.44
CA LEU A 176 3.18 -10.15 -13.27
C LEU A 176 2.75 -10.78 -14.59
N ASP A 177 2.15 -11.95 -14.51
CA ASP A 177 1.38 -12.48 -15.65
C ASP A 177 -0.07 -11.96 -15.62
N ARG A 178 -0.77 -12.10 -16.74
CA ARG A 178 -2.17 -11.64 -16.86
C ARG A 178 -3.12 -12.37 -15.91
N GLY A 179 -2.84 -13.62 -15.57
CA GLY A 179 -3.63 -14.40 -14.63
C GLY A 179 -3.53 -13.86 -13.20
N GLN A 180 -2.36 -13.38 -12.82
CA GLN A 180 -2.15 -12.77 -11.49
C GLN A 180 -2.92 -11.47 -11.30
N LEU A 181 -3.13 -10.68 -12.36
CA LEU A 181 -3.98 -9.49 -12.32
C LEU A 181 -5.45 -9.83 -12.03
N VAL A 182 -5.95 -10.93 -12.63
CA VAL A 182 -7.34 -11.37 -12.44
C VAL A 182 -7.59 -11.82 -11.01
N VAL A 183 -6.69 -12.63 -10.45
CA VAL A 183 -6.81 -13.14 -9.08
C VAL A 183 -6.81 -12.01 -8.04
N ALA A 184 -6.00 -10.99 -8.24
CA ALA A 184 -5.96 -9.83 -7.36
C ALA A 184 -7.29 -9.04 -7.37
N ALA A 185 -7.93 -8.91 -8.52
CA ALA A 185 -9.20 -8.21 -8.67
C ALA A 185 -10.39 -8.98 -8.06
N GLU A 186 -10.48 -10.30 -8.24
CA GLU A 186 -11.53 -11.14 -7.65
C GLU A 186 -11.45 -11.16 -6.10
N ALA A 187 -10.27 -11.06 -5.55
CA ALA A 187 -10.07 -10.94 -4.10
C ALA A 187 -10.59 -9.60 -3.54
N ALA A 188 -10.61 -8.54 -4.34
CA ALA A 188 -11.15 -7.24 -3.97
C ALA A 188 -12.69 -7.21 -4.05
N ASP A 189 -13.29 -7.75 -5.12
CA ASP A 189 -14.76 -7.75 -5.35
C ASP A 189 -15.54 -8.60 -4.34
N ASN A 190 -14.99 -9.70 -3.85
CA ASN A 190 -15.66 -10.58 -2.87
C ASN A 190 -15.79 -9.98 -1.46
N GLN A 191 -15.48 -8.72 -1.24
CA GLN A 191 -15.51 -8.06 0.07
C GLN A 191 -16.46 -6.87 0.15
N GLU A 192 -17.07 -6.45 -0.96
CA GLU A 192 -18.16 -5.45 -0.99
C GLU A 192 -19.57 -6.10 -0.92
N ALA A 193 -19.66 -7.41 -0.83
CA ALA A 193 -20.90 -8.17 -0.67
C ALA A 193 -21.00 -8.74 0.74
#